data_4d2f5cc7bf804a4e6a5e0d4f54411089
#
_entry.id   4d2f5cc7bf804a4e6a5e0d4f54411089
#
_cell.length_a   1.000
_cell.length_b   1.000
_cell.length_c   1.000
_cell.angle_alpha   90.00
_cell.angle_beta   90.00
_cell.angle_gamma   90.00
#
_symmetry.space_group_name_H-M   'P 1'
#
loop_
_entity.id
_entity.type
_entity.pdbx_description
1 polymer ?
#
loop_
_entity_poly.entity_id
_entity_poly.type
_entity_poly.pdbx_seq_one_letter_code
_entity_poly.pdbx_strand_id
1 'polypeptide(L)'
;LLSCAHSEVKAACDNIYDKITRYAEKLVATGEAIEKEFGIPIVNKRISVTPIALVAAAARTDNYAPFAAALDRAAKATGVNFIGGFSALVQKGMTEADRILIRSIPEALSTTDIVCSSVNVGSTKAGIDMDAVAMMGRTIKELAERTADQGGFGCAKLVVFCNAVEDNPFMAGAFHGVGEPERVINVGVSGPGVVHHALQSVRGQ
;
A
#
# COMPACT_ATOMS: atom_id res chain seq x y z
N LEU A 1 -8.98 8.63 -0.19
CA LEU A 1 -10.16 7.89 -0.75
C LEU A 1 -11.42 7.92 0.13
N LEU A 2 -11.48 8.61 1.26
CA LEU A 2 -12.65 8.59 2.17
C LEU A 2 -13.97 8.90 1.45
N SER A 3 -13.97 9.83 0.47
CA SER A 3 -15.16 10.17 -0.32
C SER A 3 -15.66 9.03 -1.23
N CYS A 4 -14.93 7.93 -1.36
CA CYS A 4 -15.33 6.75 -2.14
C CYS A 4 -16.13 5.74 -1.32
N ALA A 5 -16.25 5.95 0.00
CA ALA A 5 -16.98 5.04 0.88
C ALA A 5 -18.45 4.90 0.45
N HIS A 6 -18.94 3.69 0.41
CA HIS A 6 -20.32 3.36 0.04
C HIS A 6 -20.74 2.06 0.72
N SER A 7 -22.05 1.91 0.99
CA SER A 7 -22.60 0.70 1.62
C SER A 7 -22.57 -0.53 0.70
N GLU A 8 -22.59 -0.32 -0.60
CA GLU A 8 -22.47 -1.37 -1.61
C GLU A 8 -21.02 -1.49 -2.07
N VAL A 9 -20.46 -2.69 -2.00
CA VAL A 9 -19.06 -2.99 -2.35
C VAL A 9 -18.74 -2.58 -3.78
N LYS A 10 -19.62 -2.92 -4.74
CA LYS A 10 -19.39 -2.59 -6.15
C LYS A 10 -19.28 -1.08 -6.36
N ALA A 11 -20.19 -0.31 -5.82
CA ALA A 11 -20.19 1.15 -5.95
C ALA A 11 -18.93 1.77 -5.31
N ALA A 12 -18.52 1.29 -4.12
CA ALA A 12 -17.30 1.74 -3.49
C ALA A 12 -16.06 1.43 -4.36
N CYS A 13 -15.98 0.21 -4.91
CA CYS A 13 -14.88 -0.20 -5.78
C CYS A 13 -14.82 0.60 -7.08
N ASP A 14 -15.96 0.88 -7.70
CA ASP A 14 -16.04 1.71 -8.91
C ASP A 14 -15.60 3.15 -8.62
N ASN A 15 -16.05 3.74 -7.51
CA ASN A 15 -15.62 5.07 -7.06
C ASN A 15 -14.10 5.14 -6.81
N ILE A 16 -13.52 4.09 -6.20
CA ILE A 16 -12.08 3.99 -5.95
C ILE A 16 -11.32 3.94 -7.28
N TYR A 17 -11.75 3.08 -8.19
CA TYR A 17 -11.14 2.94 -9.50
C TYR A 17 -11.15 4.27 -10.27
N ASP A 18 -12.30 4.92 -10.38
CA ASP A 18 -12.46 6.18 -11.11
C ASP A 18 -11.61 7.31 -10.49
N LYS A 19 -11.56 7.38 -9.15
CA LYS A 19 -10.77 8.40 -8.46
C LYS A 19 -9.27 8.20 -8.70
N ILE A 20 -8.77 6.98 -8.58
CA ILE A 20 -7.35 6.68 -8.77
C ILE A 20 -6.94 6.94 -10.22
N THR A 21 -7.67 6.39 -11.18
CA THR A 21 -7.34 6.52 -12.60
C THR A 21 -7.35 7.98 -13.06
N ARG A 22 -8.32 8.77 -12.60
CA ARG A 22 -8.39 10.21 -12.92
C ARG A 22 -7.23 11.00 -12.33
N TYR A 23 -6.83 10.73 -11.07
CA TYR A 23 -5.81 11.55 -10.41
C TYR A 23 -4.39 11.12 -10.74
N ALA A 24 -4.18 9.86 -11.10
CA ALA A 24 -2.87 9.34 -11.46
C ALA A 24 -2.65 9.23 -12.98
N GLU A 25 -3.58 9.73 -13.81
CA GLU A 25 -3.56 9.64 -15.28
C GLU A 25 -2.20 10.01 -15.89
N LYS A 26 -1.55 11.05 -15.35
CA LYS A 26 -0.30 11.59 -15.90
C LYS A 26 0.95 11.17 -15.13
N LEU A 27 0.82 10.40 -14.05
CA LEU A 27 1.93 10.11 -13.15
C LEU A 27 3.11 9.43 -13.88
N VAL A 28 2.84 8.37 -14.62
CA VAL A 28 3.87 7.58 -15.32
C VAL A 28 4.49 8.41 -16.44
N ALA A 29 3.69 9.00 -17.30
CA ALA A 29 4.17 9.83 -18.41
C ALA A 29 5.01 11.03 -17.94
N THR A 30 4.63 11.66 -16.81
CA THR A 30 5.42 12.75 -16.22
C THR A 30 6.74 12.23 -15.69
N GLY A 31 6.75 11.08 -15.00
CA GLY A 31 7.99 10.46 -14.54
C GLY A 31 8.94 10.13 -15.68
N GLU A 32 8.45 9.57 -16.77
CA GLU A 32 9.26 9.25 -17.97
C GLU A 32 9.78 10.51 -18.67
N ALA A 33 9.00 11.58 -18.71
CA ALA A 33 9.46 12.87 -19.25
C ALA A 33 10.61 13.45 -18.42
N ILE A 34 10.52 13.38 -17.08
CA ILE A 34 11.58 13.82 -16.17
C ILE A 34 12.84 12.95 -16.34
N GLU A 35 12.71 11.64 -16.43
CA GLU A 35 13.84 10.74 -16.72
C GLU A 35 14.56 11.14 -17.99
N LYS A 36 13.80 11.41 -19.06
CA LYS A 36 14.33 11.80 -20.37
C LYS A 36 15.01 13.19 -20.33
N GLU A 37 14.42 14.16 -19.62
CA GLU A 37 14.93 15.53 -19.56
C GLU A 37 16.20 15.64 -18.72
N PHE A 38 16.23 14.98 -17.54
CA PHE A 38 17.32 15.15 -16.57
C PHE A 38 18.32 13.98 -16.54
N GLY A 39 18.06 12.89 -17.28
CA GLY A 39 18.91 11.70 -17.26
C GLY A 39 18.97 10.97 -15.92
N ILE A 40 17.95 11.19 -15.04
CA ILE A 40 17.88 10.59 -13.70
C ILE A 40 16.85 9.45 -13.75
N PRO A 41 17.23 8.20 -13.48
CA PRO A 41 16.28 7.09 -13.51
C PRO A 41 15.27 7.17 -12.37
N ILE A 42 13.98 7.14 -12.69
CA ILE A 42 12.87 7.01 -11.74
C ILE A 42 12.40 5.56 -11.76
N VAL A 43 13.09 4.72 -11.00
CA VAL A 43 12.97 3.25 -11.06
C VAL A 43 11.58 2.76 -10.68
N ASN A 44 10.90 3.44 -9.77
CA ASN A 44 9.56 3.07 -9.30
C ASN A 44 8.62 4.27 -9.30
N LYS A 45 7.50 4.10 -9.96
CA LYS A 45 6.35 5.00 -9.92
C LYS A 45 5.24 4.24 -9.18
N ARG A 46 4.77 4.79 -8.05
CA ARG A 46 3.84 4.11 -7.13
C ARG A 46 2.69 4.99 -6.73
N ILE A 47 1.60 4.37 -6.33
CA ILE A 47 0.46 5.05 -5.68
C ILE A 47 0.33 4.49 -4.27
N SER A 48 0.01 5.35 -3.31
CA SER A 48 -0.48 4.95 -2.00
C SER A 48 -1.81 5.64 -1.71
N VAL A 49 -2.74 4.89 -1.12
CA VAL A 49 -4.09 5.39 -0.86
C VAL A 49 -4.41 5.37 0.63
N THR A 50 -5.49 6.05 0.99
CA THR A 50 -6.07 5.99 2.33
C THR A 50 -6.27 4.53 2.74
N PRO A 51 -5.93 4.13 3.98
CA PRO A 51 -6.14 2.77 4.46
C PRO A 51 -7.53 2.26 4.15
N ILE A 52 -7.59 1.15 3.39
CA ILE A 52 -8.86 0.61 2.90
C ILE A 52 -9.78 0.18 4.05
N ALA A 53 -9.25 -0.22 5.19
CA ALA A 53 -10.08 -0.51 6.37
C ALA A 53 -11.01 0.66 6.75
N LEU A 54 -10.54 1.91 6.57
CA LEU A 54 -11.35 3.11 6.84
C LEU A 54 -12.42 3.36 5.75
N VAL A 55 -12.07 3.13 4.50
CA VAL A 55 -12.97 3.36 3.36
C VAL A 55 -14.04 2.28 3.28
N ALA A 56 -13.64 1.03 3.46
CA ALA A 56 -14.50 -0.15 3.38
C ALA A 56 -15.38 -0.35 4.62
N ALA A 57 -15.12 0.38 5.72
CA ALA A 57 -15.93 0.28 6.94
C ALA A 57 -17.44 0.56 6.74
N ALA A 58 -17.79 1.34 5.71
CA ALA A 58 -19.17 1.61 5.34
C ALA A 58 -19.82 0.48 4.53
N ALA A 59 -19.04 -0.43 3.96
CA ALA A 59 -19.53 -1.48 3.09
C ALA A 59 -20.12 -2.66 3.90
N ARG A 60 -21.21 -3.21 3.39
CA ARG A 60 -21.90 -4.37 4.02
C ARG A 60 -21.29 -5.66 3.48
N THR A 61 -20.12 -6.02 3.98
CA THR A 61 -19.42 -7.24 3.59
C THR A 61 -18.47 -7.70 4.70
N ASP A 62 -18.17 -8.97 4.73
CA ASP A 62 -17.19 -9.63 5.60
C ASP A 62 -15.87 -9.97 4.88
N ASN A 63 -15.75 -9.54 3.61
CA ASN A 63 -14.54 -9.77 2.79
C ASN A 63 -14.19 -8.51 1.98
N TYR A 64 -12.95 -8.03 2.14
CA TYR A 64 -12.44 -6.85 1.43
C TYR A 64 -11.54 -7.17 0.23
N ALA A 65 -11.38 -8.43 -0.16
CA ALA A 65 -10.63 -8.80 -1.37
C ALA A 65 -11.14 -8.08 -2.65
N PRO A 66 -12.45 -7.80 -2.84
CA PRO A 66 -12.91 -7.00 -3.99
C PRO A 66 -12.32 -5.59 -4.06
N PHE A 67 -12.02 -4.96 -2.91
CA PHE A 67 -11.34 -3.67 -2.87
C PHE A 67 -9.89 -3.78 -3.35
N ALA A 68 -9.18 -4.84 -2.97
CA ALA A 68 -7.84 -5.11 -3.48
C ALA A 68 -7.86 -5.32 -5.00
N ALA A 69 -8.84 -6.06 -5.51
CA ALA A 69 -9.02 -6.23 -6.96
C ALA A 69 -9.28 -4.89 -7.69
N ALA A 70 -10.04 -3.98 -7.07
CA ALA A 70 -10.26 -2.64 -7.63
C ALA A 70 -8.98 -1.80 -7.65
N LEU A 71 -8.17 -1.87 -6.58
CA LEU A 71 -6.85 -1.24 -6.52
C LEU A 71 -5.91 -1.78 -7.59
N ASP A 72 -5.86 -3.09 -7.77
CA ASP A 72 -5.01 -3.76 -8.77
C ASP A 72 -5.36 -3.31 -10.20
N ARG A 73 -6.67 -3.30 -10.52
CA ARG A 73 -7.16 -2.81 -11.82
C ARG A 73 -6.81 -1.35 -12.05
N ALA A 74 -7.01 -0.48 -11.06
CA ALA A 74 -6.69 0.94 -11.16
C ALA A 74 -5.18 1.18 -11.34
N ALA A 75 -4.35 0.45 -10.61
CA ALA A 75 -2.90 0.53 -10.72
C ALA A 75 -2.39 0.05 -12.08
N LYS A 76 -2.95 -1.04 -12.60
CA LYS A 76 -2.65 -1.53 -13.97
C LYS A 76 -3.09 -0.53 -15.04
N ALA A 77 -4.26 0.09 -14.90
CA ALA A 77 -4.75 1.10 -15.83
C ALA A 77 -3.88 2.37 -15.86
N THR A 78 -3.26 2.74 -14.73
CA THR A 78 -2.35 3.89 -14.64
C THR A 78 -0.89 3.56 -14.96
N GLY A 79 -0.55 2.28 -15.11
CA GLY A 79 0.79 1.82 -15.47
C GLY A 79 1.83 1.91 -14.34
N VAL A 80 1.39 2.07 -13.08
CA VAL A 80 2.31 2.13 -11.94
C VAL A 80 2.84 0.76 -11.56
N ASN A 81 4.00 0.72 -10.90
CA ASN A 81 4.65 -0.53 -10.51
C ASN A 81 3.95 -1.22 -9.33
N PHE A 82 3.45 -0.44 -8.36
CA PHE A 82 2.77 -0.95 -7.17
C PHE A 82 1.74 0.07 -6.66
N ILE A 83 0.74 -0.45 -5.94
CA ILE A 83 -0.22 0.37 -5.19
C ILE A 83 -0.29 -0.13 -3.74
N GLY A 84 -0.06 0.78 -2.78
CA GLY A 84 -0.21 0.54 -1.35
C GLY A 84 -1.52 1.11 -0.81
N GLY A 85 -1.86 0.72 0.42
CA GLY A 85 -3.04 1.23 1.13
C GLY A 85 -4.13 0.18 1.36
N PHE A 86 -3.93 -1.08 0.94
CA PHE A 86 -4.75 -2.18 1.47
C PHE A 86 -4.34 -2.44 2.92
N SER A 87 -4.66 -1.49 3.81
CA SER A 87 -4.03 -1.32 5.11
C SER A 87 -5.04 -1.12 6.24
N ALA A 88 -4.59 -1.46 7.46
CA ALA A 88 -5.30 -1.19 8.71
C ALA A 88 -4.35 -0.56 9.75
N LEU A 89 -4.85 0.38 10.55
CA LEU A 89 -4.09 1.10 11.58
C LEU A 89 -4.70 0.76 12.96
N VAL A 90 -4.17 -0.28 13.60
CA VAL A 90 -4.78 -0.87 14.80
C VAL A 90 -4.06 -0.56 16.10
N GLN A 91 -3.09 0.35 16.09
CA GLN A 91 -2.33 0.74 17.29
C GLN A 91 -3.17 1.37 18.42
N LYS A 92 -4.40 1.80 18.12
CA LYS A 92 -5.36 2.35 19.13
C LYS A 92 -6.48 1.38 19.47
N GLY A 93 -6.37 0.14 19.03
CA GLY A 93 -7.41 -0.88 19.08
C GLY A 93 -7.98 -1.20 17.71
N MET A 94 -8.49 -2.39 17.58
CA MET A 94 -8.94 -3.00 16.32
C MET A 94 -10.46 -2.93 16.19
N THR A 95 -10.95 -2.24 15.17
CA THR A 95 -12.36 -2.24 14.79
C THR A 95 -12.75 -3.51 14.04
N GLU A 96 -14.04 -3.76 13.81
CA GLU A 96 -14.46 -4.90 13.00
C GLU A 96 -14.01 -4.75 11.53
N ALA A 97 -14.01 -3.54 10.99
CA ALA A 97 -13.48 -3.28 9.65
C ALA A 97 -11.99 -3.64 9.52
N ASP A 98 -11.20 -3.33 10.55
CA ASP A 98 -9.78 -3.74 10.59
C ASP A 98 -9.64 -5.26 10.62
N ARG A 99 -10.48 -5.97 11.41
CA ARG A 99 -10.48 -7.43 11.48
C ARG A 99 -10.84 -8.06 10.13
N ILE A 100 -11.85 -7.52 9.45
CA ILE A 100 -12.24 -7.98 8.11
C ILE A 100 -11.09 -7.76 7.14
N LEU A 101 -10.47 -6.58 7.13
CA LEU A 101 -9.33 -6.30 6.25
C LEU A 101 -8.18 -7.29 6.49
N ILE A 102 -7.77 -7.50 7.75
CA ILE A 102 -6.66 -8.39 8.06
C ILE A 102 -6.98 -9.83 7.63
N ARG A 103 -8.20 -10.31 7.86
CA ARG A 103 -8.63 -11.64 7.38
C ARG A 103 -8.66 -11.75 5.86
N SER A 104 -8.89 -10.64 5.15
CA SER A 104 -8.91 -10.59 3.68
C SER A 104 -7.53 -10.53 3.04
N ILE A 105 -6.45 -10.23 3.80
CA ILE A 105 -5.09 -10.08 3.26
C ILE A 105 -4.61 -11.33 2.49
N PRO A 106 -4.76 -12.56 2.99
CA PRO A 106 -4.27 -13.73 2.29
C PRO A 106 -4.91 -13.91 0.91
N GLU A 107 -6.21 -13.73 0.80
CA GLU A 107 -6.92 -13.78 -0.47
C GLU A 107 -6.54 -12.59 -1.35
N ALA A 108 -6.57 -11.37 -0.83
CA ALA A 108 -6.27 -10.15 -1.56
C ALA A 108 -4.88 -10.20 -2.22
N LEU A 109 -3.85 -10.57 -1.47
CA LEU A 109 -2.48 -10.57 -1.98
C LEU A 109 -2.10 -11.81 -2.80
N SER A 110 -2.84 -12.92 -2.66
CA SER A 110 -2.64 -14.09 -3.52
C SER A 110 -3.35 -13.97 -4.88
N THR A 111 -4.38 -13.12 -4.98
CA THR A 111 -5.19 -12.94 -6.20
C THR A 111 -4.90 -11.64 -6.97
N THR A 112 -4.04 -10.78 -6.44
CA THR A 112 -3.63 -9.52 -7.10
C THR A 112 -2.13 -9.50 -7.35
N ASP A 113 -1.70 -8.79 -8.40
CA ASP A 113 -0.29 -8.77 -8.80
C ASP A 113 0.52 -7.68 -8.07
N ILE A 114 0.01 -6.44 -8.04
CA ILE A 114 0.77 -5.24 -7.66
C ILE A 114 0.21 -4.51 -6.44
N VAL A 115 -0.79 -5.08 -5.77
CA VAL A 115 -1.33 -4.52 -4.52
C VAL A 115 -0.42 -4.88 -3.35
N CYS A 116 -0.11 -3.88 -2.54
CA CYS A 116 0.64 -4.02 -1.29
C CYS A 116 -0.24 -3.71 -0.08
N SER A 117 0.06 -4.37 1.02
CA SER A 117 -0.68 -4.26 2.27
C SER A 117 0.22 -3.91 3.44
N SER A 118 -0.33 -3.21 4.43
CA SER A 118 0.35 -2.98 5.69
C SER A 118 -0.61 -2.93 6.88
N VAL A 119 -0.13 -3.36 8.03
CA VAL A 119 -0.86 -3.25 9.30
C VAL A 119 0.04 -2.62 10.34
N ASN A 120 -0.37 -1.47 10.91
CA ASN A 120 0.34 -0.82 12.00
C ASN A 120 -0.22 -1.31 13.33
N VAL A 121 0.53 -2.18 14.00
CA VAL A 121 0.08 -2.90 15.22
C VAL A 121 0.45 -2.20 16.52
N GLY A 122 1.22 -1.11 16.45
CA GLY A 122 1.66 -0.45 17.69
C GLY A 122 2.22 0.94 17.46
N SER A 123 2.35 1.67 18.56
CA SER A 123 3.06 2.94 18.59
C SER A 123 3.68 3.17 19.98
N THR A 124 4.68 4.05 20.05
CA THR A 124 5.31 4.45 21.31
C THR A 124 4.29 5.03 22.31
N LYS A 125 3.22 5.66 21.80
CA LYS A 125 2.17 6.26 22.65
C LYS A 125 1.11 5.26 23.09
N ALA A 126 0.71 4.35 22.21
CA ALA A 126 -0.40 3.42 22.47
C ALA A 126 0.04 2.04 22.96
N GLY A 127 1.34 1.70 22.83
CA GLY A 127 1.84 0.37 23.05
C GLY A 127 1.62 -0.53 21.81
N ILE A 128 1.68 -1.84 22.01
CA ILE A 128 1.52 -2.86 20.98
C ILE A 128 0.20 -3.58 21.18
N ASP A 129 -0.61 -3.67 20.13
CA ASP A 129 -1.81 -4.51 20.09
C ASP A 129 -1.40 -5.98 19.88
N MET A 130 -1.34 -6.75 20.97
CA MET A 130 -0.89 -8.14 20.93
C MET A 130 -1.89 -9.07 20.24
N ASP A 131 -3.19 -8.73 20.23
CA ASP A 131 -4.19 -9.48 19.49
C ASP A 131 -3.99 -9.31 17.99
N ALA A 132 -3.66 -8.08 17.54
CA ALA A 132 -3.27 -7.81 16.17
C ALA A 132 -1.99 -8.53 15.78
N VAL A 133 -0.97 -8.57 16.64
CA VAL A 133 0.27 -9.32 16.40
C VAL A 133 -0.02 -10.80 16.22
N ALA A 134 -0.82 -11.39 17.10
CA ALA A 134 -1.20 -12.81 17.00
C ALA A 134 -2.01 -13.10 15.72
N MET A 135 -2.89 -12.18 15.33
CA MET A 135 -3.67 -12.29 14.10
C MET A 135 -2.76 -12.19 12.87
N MET A 136 -1.83 -11.23 12.85
CA MET A 136 -0.87 -11.08 11.76
C MET A 136 0.05 -12.28 11.59
N GLY A 137 0.48 -12.92 12.68
CA GLY A 137 1.25 -14.16 12.60
C GLY A 137 0.52 -15.27 11.82
N ARG A 138 -0.78 -15.45 12.09
CA ARG A 138 -1.62 -16.41 11.34
C ARG A 138 -1.82 -15.98 9.88
N THR A 139 -2.08 -14.71 9.64
CA THR A 139 -2.27 -14.13 8.31
C THR A 139 -1.03 -14.31 7.43
N ILE A 140 0.17 -14.05 7.98
CA ILE A 140 1.44 -14.24 7.26
C ILE A 140 1.65 -15.71 6.90
N LYS A 141 1.39 -16.62 7.84
CA LYS A 141 1.52 -18.05 7.58
C LYS A 141 0.57 -18.51 6.47
N GLU A 142 -0.70 -18.14 6.54
CA GLU A 142 -1.69 -18.46 5.51
C GLU A 142 -1.30 -17.87 4.14
N LEU A 143 -0.83 -16.63 4.10
CA LEU A 143 -0.38 -15.97 2.87
C LEU A 143 0.82 -16.71 2.25
N ALA A 144 1.78 -17.12 3.08
CA ALA A 144 2.93 -17.89 2.62
C ALA A 144 2.51 -19.23 2.01
N GLU A 145 1.56 -19.92 2.64
CA GLU A 145 1.01 -21.19 2.16
C GLU A 145 0.24 -21.00 0.84
N ARG A 146 -0.59 -19.95 0.73
CA ARG A 146 -1.34 -19.64 -0.49
C ARG A 146 -0.49 -19.25 -1.69
N THR A 147 0.73 -18.76 -1.46
CA THR A 147 1.66 -18.32 -2.51
C THR A 147 2.93 -19.17 -2.55
N ALA A 148 2.88 -20.39 -2.02
CA ALA A 148 4.02 -21.30 -1.95
C ALA A 148 4.58 -21.68 -3.33
N ASP A 149 3.70 -21.82 -4.33
CA ASP A 149 4.03 -22.07 -5.73
C ASP A 149 4.78 -20.90 -6.39
N GLN A 150 4.64 -19.69 -5.83
CA GLN A 150 5.34 -18.48 -6.23
C GLN A 150 6.50 -18.12 -5.26
N GLY A 151 7.00 -19.09 -4.53
CA GLY A 151 8.08 -18.87 -3.55
C GLY A 151 7.69 -18.01 -2.35
N GLY A 152 6.40 -17.95 -2.01
CA GLY A 152 5.88 -17.12 -0.91
C GLY A 152 5.83 -15.62 -1.23
N PHE A 153 5.84 -15.24 -2.52
CA PHE A 153 5.94 -13.84 -2.97
C PHE A 153 4.84 -12.93 -2.41
N GLY A 154 3.67 -13.47 -2.07
CA GLY A 154 2.62 -12.70 -1.40
C GLY A 154 3.11 -12.00 -0.14
N CYS A 155 4.00 -12.64 0.64
CA CYS A 155 4.57 -12.06 1.85
C CYS A 155 5.50 -10.87 1.57
N ALA A 156 6.11 -10.77 0.40
CA ALA A 156 6.92 -9.61 0.02
C ALA A 156 6.09 -8.33 -0.20
N LYS A 157 4.77 -8.48 -0.37
CA LYS A 157 3.81 -7.38 -0.53
C LYS A 157 3.14 -6.97 0.79
N LEU A 158 3.50 -7.55 1.91
CA LEU A 158 2.91 -7.32 3.24
C LEU A 158 3.94 -6.80 4.23
N VAL A 159 3.60 -5.71 4.93
CA VAL A 159 4.43 -5.14 6.00
C VAL A 159 3.64 -5.01 7.29
N VAL A 160 4.24 -5.43 8.41
CA VAL A 160 3.71 -5.15 9.75
C VAL A 160 4.56 -4.06 10.38
N PHE A 161 3.92 -2.96 10.75
CA PHE A 161 4.58 -1.78 11.32
C PHE A 161 4.34 -1.63 12.82
N CYS A 162 5.28 -0.96 13.46
CA CYS A 162 5.11 -0.24 14.71
C CYS A 162 5.64 1.18 14.50
N ASN A 163 4.93 2.19 15.01
CA ASN A 163 5.25 3.61 14.80
C ASN A 163 5.24 4.06 13.32
N ALA A 164 4.34 3.54 12.51
CA ALA A 164 4.15 4.10 11.17
C ALA A 164 3.76 5.58 11.28
N VAL A 165 4.34 6.41 10.43
CA VAL A 165 3.98 7.83 10.30
C VAL A 165 2.61 7.98 9.64
N GLU A 166 1.95 9.15 9.81
CA GLU A 166 0.59 9.36 9.29
C GLU A 166 0.50 9.23 7.77
N ASP A 167 1.44 9.80 7.04
CA ASP A 167 1.61 9.58 5.60
C ASP A 167 2.90 8.79 5.40
N ASN A 168 2.75 7.51 5.12
CA ASN A 168 3.89 6.61 4.97
C ASN A 168 4.11 6.24 3.50
N PRO A 169 5.06 6.90 2.80
CA PRO A 169 5.35 6.60 1.40
C PRO A 169 6.26 5.38 1.22
N PHE A 170 6.61 4.67 2.29
CA PHE A 170 7.68 3.69 2.27
C PHE A 170 7.26 2.33 1.70
N MET A 171 7.78 1.99 0.50
CA MET A 171 7.78 0.66 -0.13
C MET A 171 6.40 -0.06 -0.11
N ALA A 172 6.40 -1.37 0.18
CA ALA A 172 5.19 -2.19 0.25
C ALA A 172 4.22 -1.76 1.37
N GLY A 173 4.74 -1.11 2.41
CA GLY A 173 3.93 -0.61 3.53
C GLY A 173 3.29 0.76 3.30
N ALA A 174 3.40 1.34 2.11
CA ALA A 174 2.91 2.69 1.84
C ALA A 174 1.39 2.82 2.02
N PHE A 175 0.98 3.91 2.66
CA PHE A 175 -0.41 4.36 2.73
C PHE A 175 -0.47 5.89 2.87
N HIS A 176 -1.58 6.49 2.47
CA HIS A 176 -1.82 7.92 2.59
C HIS A 176 -2.71 8.20 3.81
N GLY A 177 -2.18 8.99 4.75
CA GLY A 177 -2.88 9.32 6.00
C GLY A 177 -4.11 10.20 5.80
N VAL A 178 -5.03 10.15 6.77
CA VAL A 178 -6.28 10.93 6.73
C VAL A 178 -6.11 12.38 7.15
N GLY A 179 -5.01 12.72 7.84
CA GLY A 179 -4.67 14.09 8.25
C GLY A 179 -3.93 14.88 7.16
N GLU A 180 -3.52 14.23 6.09
CA GLU A 180 -2.77 14.83 5.00
C GLU A 180 -3.69 15.51 3.97
N PRO A 181 -3.15 16.39 3.10
CA PRO A 181 -3.87 16.89 1.94
C PRO A 181 -4.43 15.76 1.09
N GLU A 182 -5.49 16.01 0.33
CA GLU A 182 -6.13 14.97 -0.49
C GLU A 182 -5.17 14.30 -1.48
N ARG A 183 -4.11 15.00 -1.87
CA ARG A 183 -3.06 14.52 -2.79
C ARG A 183 -1.71 15.07 -2.38
N VAL A 184 -0.73 14.20 -2.33
CA VAL A 184 0.69 14.54 -2.10
C VAL A 184 1.56 13.81 -3.12
N ILE A 185 2.73 14.37 -3.41
CA ILE A 185 3.77 13.75 -4.21
C ILE A 185 5.00 13.61 -3.32
N ASN A 186 5.43 12.38 -3.10
CA ASN A 186 6.63 12.05 -2.35
C ASN A 186 7.72 11.60 -3.32
N VAL A 187 8.93 12.14 -3.15
CA VAL A 187 10.10 11.76 -3.93
C VAL A 187 11.06 11.00 -3.01
N GLY A 188 11.26 9.72 -3.30
CA GLY A 188 12.23 8.88 -2.60
C GLY A 188 13.58 8.85 -3.35
N VAL A 189 14.67 9.06 -2.64
CA VAL A 189 16.02 8.98 -3.19
C VAL A 189 16.74 7.76 -2.62
N SER A 190 17.38 6.95 -3.49
CA SER A 190 18.21 5.83 -3.07
C SER A 190 19.53 6.33 -2.47
N GLY A 191 19.59 6.48 -1.15
CA GLY A 191 20.81 6.90 -0.44
C GLY A 191 22.02 6.02 -0.73
N PRO A 192 21.94 4.68 -0.64
CA PRO A 192 23.06 3.79 -0.98
C PRO A 192 23.58 3.97 -2.40
N GLY A 193 22.69 4.17 -3.37
CA GLY A 193 23.07 4.42 -4.77
C GLY A 193 23.83 5.74 -4.95
N VAL A 194 23.40 6.80 -4.30
CA VAL A 194 24.08 8.11 -4.32
C VAL A 194 25.48 8.01 -3.70
N VAL A 195 25.59 7.39 -2.53
CA VAL A 195 26.88 7.17 -1.84
C VAL A 195 27.82 6.32 -2.69
N HIS A 196 27.32 5.24 -3.27
CA HIS A 196 28.12 4.38 -4.15
C HIS A 196 28.69 5.16 -5.34
N HIS A 197 27.86 5.95 -6.02
CA HIS A 197 28.31 6.78 -7.15
C HIS A 197 29.35 7.83 -6.72
N ALA A 198 29.13 8.51 -5.60
CA ALA A 198 30.08 9.47 -5.06
C ALA A 198 31.42 8.82 -4.70
N LEU A 199 31.41 7.63 -4.10
CA LEU A 199 32.63 6.87 -3.79
C LEU A 199 33.37 6.40 -5.04
N GLN A 200 32.66 6.03 -6.09
CA GLN A 200 33.27 5.67 -7.37
C GLN A 200 34.02 6.85 -8.00
N SER A 201 33.48 8.06 -7.91
CA SER A 201 34.10 9.27 -8.49
C SER A 201 35.41 9.68 -7.80
N VAL A 202 35.64 9.27 -6.55
CA VAL A 202 36.90 9.57 -5.79
C VAL A 202 37.83 8.35 -5.69
N ARG A 203 37.47 7.22 -6.28
CA ARG A 203 38.25 5.98 -6.27
C ARG A 203 39.38 6.05 -7.31
N GLY A 204 40.40 6.79 -7.04
CA GLY A 204 41.55 7.00 -7.95
C GLY A 204 42.28 8.31 -7.68
N GLN A 205 41.83 9.05 -6.70
CA GLN A 205 42.54 10.14 -6.10
C GLN A 205 43.23 9.65 -4.82
#